data_295ad9c1237a0d1b574accbdec4d1cf6
#
_entry.id   295ad9c1237a0d1b574accbdec4d1cf6
#
_cell.length_a   1.000
_cell.length_b   1.000
_cell.length_c   1.000
_cell.angle_alpha   90.00
_cell.angle_beta   90.00
_cell.angle_gamma   90.00
#
_symmetry.space_group_name_H-M   'P 1'
#
loop_
_entity.id
_entity.type
_entity.pdbx_description
1 polymer ?
#
loop_
_entity_poly.entity_id
_entity_poly.type
_entity_poly.pdbx_seq_one_letter_code
_entity_poly.pdbx_strand_id
1 'polypeptide(L)'
;MNRILGWFAVLVLAMCSATWAQGPETVVTDSLGRSVHIPVPVRRVVSLSASGVECIRIMERIDTLVGITEHTKTRKAQFPEVARLPSVGRGFMPNFEVIAELRPDVILAWKTNPGPELERQLEPLGIAVLRLDLTEPGKLPEEMRTLASILGPEAQKRTKAYWEWVARWTEQIQKSIAVQPKPTVLAEHFTPLRIAGPGSGLYDLTQMAGANNLADDIGIRSMQVDSEWVLERNPQFFVKSILLGKRNAEEDTRRTDECLRSVLE
;
A
#
# COMPACT_ATOMS: atom_id res chain seq x y z
N MET A 1 61.42 -48.78 -39.14
CA MET A 1 60.21 -49.49 -39.54
C MET A 1 59.35 -49.64 -38.29
N ASN A 2 58.39 -48.74 -38.12
CA ASN A 2 57.07 -48.98 -37.49
C ASN A 2 56.41 -47.62 -37.15
N ARG A 3 55.37 -47.36 -37.88
CA ARG A 3 54.52 -46.18 -37.77
C ARG A 3 53.60 -46.39 -36.55
N ILE A 4 53.61 -45.47 -35.62
CA ILE A 4 52.61 -45.42 -34.56
C ILE A 4 51.80 -44.13 -34.81
N LEU A 5 50.60 -44.30 -35.35
CA LEU A 5 49.59 -43.22 -35.45
C LEU A 5 49.08 -42.87 -34.05
N GLY A 6 49.34 -41.64 -33.64
CA GLY A 6 48.73 -41.07 -32.44
C GLY A 6 47.31 -40.58 -32.77
N TRP A 7 46.33 -41.11 -32.05
CA TRP A 7 44.95 -40.61 -32.08
C TRP A 7 44.83 -39.39 -31.16
N PHE A 8 44.69 -38.21 -31.72
CA PHE A 8 44.28 -37.04 -30.95
C PHE A 8 42.76 -37.10 -30.77
N ALA A 9 42.32 -37.48 -29.60
CA ALA A 9 40.94 -37.36 -29.18
C ALA A 9 40.67 -35.88 -28.84
N VAL A 10 40.00 -35.18 -29.75
CA VAL A 10 39.46 -33.82 -29.47
C VAL A 10 38.23 -33.96 -28.59
N LEU A 11 38.40 -33.70 -27.31
CA LEU A 11 37.31 -33.64 -26.33
C LEU A 11 36.61 -32.28 -26.52
N VAL A 12 35.56 -32.25 -27.31
CA VAL A 12 34.67 -31.07 -27.41
C VAL A 12 33.83 -31.01 -26.12
N LEU A 13 34.25 -30.19 -25.15
CA LEU A 13 33.42 -29.80 -24.03
C LEU A 13 32.26 -28.96 -24.57
N ALA A 14 31.12 -29.59 -24.80
CA ALA A 14 29.87 -28.88 -24.97
C ALA A 14 29.55 -28.17 -23.64
N MET A 15 29.93 -26.90 -23.54
CA MET A 15 29.38 -26.01 -22.51
C MET A 15 27.87 -25.90 -22.75
N CYS A 16 27.12 -26.76 -22.10
CA CYS A 16 25.68 -26.62 -21.98
C CYS A 16 25.43 -25.36 -21.16
N SER A 17 25.36 -24.19 -21.84
CA SER A 17 24.82 -22.99 -21.24
C SER A 17 23.38 -23.32 -20.89
N ALA A 18 23.12 -23.70 -19.64
CA ALA A 18 21.78 -23.76 -19.11
C ALA A 18 21.22 -22.33 -19.15
N THR A 19 20.66 -21.94 -20.28
CA THR A 19 19.72 -20.84 -20.34
C THR A 19 18.56 -21.26 -19.43
N TRP A 20 18.58 -20.74 -18.23
CA TRP A 20 17.40 -20.80 -17.38
C TRP A 20 16.30 -20.15 -18.20
N ALA A 21 15.39 -20.95 -18.73
CA ALA A 21 14.21 -20.43 -19.39
C ALA A 21 13.47 -19.62 -18.32
N GLN A 22 13.61 -18.30 -18.39
CA GLN A 22 12.79 -17.40 -17.58
C GLN A 22 11.35 -17.77 -17.90
N GLY A 23 10.60 -18.11 -16.87
CA GLY A 23 9.17 -18.38 -17.02
C GLY A 23 8.46 -17.16 -17.63
N PRO A 24 7.20 -17.28 -17.98
CA PRO A 24 6.46 -16.13 -18.51
C PRO A 24 6.51 -14.98 -17.49
N GLU A 25 6.86 -13.80 -17.99
CA GLU A 25 6.90 -12.57 -17.20
C GLU A 25 5.83 -11.60 -17.70
N THR A 26 5.38 -10.73 -16.84
CA THR A 26 4.59 -9.55 -17.20
C THR A 26 5.35 -8.29 -16.77
N VAL A 27 5.14 -7.21 -17.49
CA VAL A 27 5.72 -5.90 -17.18
C VAL A 27 4.60 -4.97 -16.74
N VAL A 28 4.75 -4.38 -15.57
CA VAL A 28 3.80 -3.40 -15.04
C VAL A 28 4.52 -2.11 -14.68
N THR A 29 3.80 -0.99 -14.73
CA THR A 29 4.32 0.29 -14.28
C THR A 29 3.93 0.50 -12.81
N ASP A 30 4.89 0.79 -11.96
CA ASP A 30 4.67 1.08 -10.54
C ASP A 30 4.37 2.57 -10.27
N SER A 31 4.07 2.91 -9.01
CA SER A 31 3.76 4.29 -8.60
C SER A 31 4.95 5.27 -8.68
N LEU A 32 6.16 4.78 -8.97
CA LEU A 32 7.34 5.60 -9.30
C LEU A 32 7.52 5.80 -10.80
N GLY A 33 6.66 5.20 -11.64
CA GLY A 33 6.79 5.20 -13.09
C GLY A 33 7.83 4.21 -13.63
N ARG A 34 8.29 3.24 -12.82
CA ARG A 34 9.27 2.23 -13.21
C ARG A 34 8.56 1.06 -13.89
N SER A 35 9.20 0.50 -14.92
CA SER A 35 8.80 -0.79 -15.49
C SER A 35 9.34 -1.92 -14.62
N VAL A 36 8.46 -2.71 -14.02
CA VAL A 36 8.81 -3.84 -13.16
C VAL A 36 8.46 -5.14 -13.84
N HIS A 37 9.47 -6.00 -14.01
CA HIS A 37 9.33 -7.34 -14.56
C HIS A 37 8.93 -8.30 -13.44
N ILE A 38 7.81 -8.99 -13.59
CA ILE A 38 7.26 -9.85 -12.54
C ILE A 38 6.98 -11.23 -13.14
N PRO A 39 7.52 -12.32 -12.56
CA PRO A 39 7.21 -13.67 -12.98
C PRO A 39 5.72 -13.98 -12.79
N VAL A 40 5.09 -14.60 -13.77
CA VAL A 40 3.68 -14.99 -13.69
C VAL A 40 3.50 -16.49 -13.91
N PRO A 41 2.54 -17.12 -13.24
CA PRO A 41 1.57 -16.52 -12.29
C PRO A 41 2.22 -16.22 -10.93
N VAL A 42 1.92 -15.06 -10.35
CA VAL A 42 2.34 -14.72 -8.99
C VAL A 42 1.61 -15.61 -7.99
N ARG A 43 2.37 -16.31 -7.18
CA ARG A 43 1.87 -17.25 -6.16
C ARG A 43 2.34 -16.91 -4.75
N ARG A 44 3.40 -16.13 -4.63
CA ARG A 44 4.06 -15.81 -3.37
C ARG A 44 4.30 -14.32 -3.25
N VAL A 45 3.54 -13.67 -2.40
CA VAL A 45 3.59 -12.23 -2.17
C VAL A 45 4.03 -11.93 -0.74
N VAL A 46 4.99 -11.04 -0.59
CA VAL A 46 5.27 -10.38 0.69
C VAL A 46 4.69 -8.98 0.63
N SER A 47 3.87 -8.60 1.61
CA SER A 47 3.33 -7.23 1.69
C SER A 47 3.98 -6.45 2.84
N LEU A 48 4.62 -5.33 2.50
CA LEU A 48 5.21 -4.40 3.46
C LEU A 48 4.21 -3.34 3.96
N SER A 49 2.94 -3.45 3.55
CA SER A 49 1.88 -2.52 3.97
C SER A 49 0.58 -3.24 4.32
N ALA A 50 -0.18 -2.69 5.26
CA ALA A 50 -1.52 -3.18 5.59
C ALA A 50 -2.51 -2.92 4.44
N SER A 51 -2.36 -1.81 3.70
CA SER A 51 -3.17 -1.51 2.51
C SER A 51 -2.97 -2.55 1.39
N GLY A 52 -1.74 -3.03 1.18
CA GLY A 52 -1.47 -4.13 0.24
C GLY A 52 -2.20 -5.42 0.63
N VAL A 53 -2.18 -5.77 1.93
CA VAL A 53 -2.94 -6.93 2.44
C VAL A 53 -4.44 -6.76 2.23
N GLU A 54 -4.97 -5.56 2.49
CA GLU A 54 -6.38 -5.24 2.28
C GLU A 54 -6.80 -5.39 0.81
N CYS A 55 -6.01 -4.85 -0.11
CA CYS A 55 -6.27 -5.00 -1.54
C CYS A 55 -6.25 -6.46 -1.98
N ILE A 56 -5.29 -7.27 -1.51
CA ILE A 56 -5.21 -8.70 -1.80
C ILE A 56 -6.42 -9.44 -1.23
N ARG A 57 -6.92 -9.03 -0.05
CA ARG A 57 -8.14 -9.58 0.56
C ARG A 57 -9.38 -9.27 -0.28
N ILE A 58 -9.53 -8.04 -0.77
CA ILE A 58 -10.61 -7.65 -1.69
C ILE A 58 -10.59 -8.48 -2.97
N MET A 59 -9.39 -8.82 -3.45
CA MET A 59 -9.18 -9.67 -4.63
C MET A 59 -9.39 -11.17 -4.36
N GLU A 60 -9.66 -11.55 -3.11
CA GLU A 60 -9.78 -12.96 -2.66
C GLU A 60 -8.52 -13.79 -2.96
N ARG A 61 -7.33 -13.16 -2.81
CA ARG A 61 -6.02 -13.80 -3.09
C ARG A 61 -5.12 -13.84 -1.84
N ILE A 62 -5.70 -13.92 -0.65
CA ILE A 62 -4.97 -14.07 0.63
C ILE A 62 -4.06 -15.32 0.62
N ASP A 63 -4.43 -16.34 -0.14
CA ASP A 63 -3.65 -17.55 -0.37
C ASP A 63 -2.24 -17.28 -0.93
N THR A 64 -2.05 -16.17 -1.63
CA THR A 64 -0.75 -15.78 -2.18
C THR A 64 0.18 -15.15 -1.15
N LEU A 65 -0.33 -14.63 -0.03
CA LEU A 65 0.51 -13.99 0.99
C LEU A 65 1.36 -15.01 1.74
N VAL A 66 2.66 -14.80 1.73
CA VAL A 66 3.65 -15.64 2.44
C VAL A 66 4.37 -14.90 3.56
N GLY A 67 4.27 -13.58 3.63
CA GLY A 67 4.87 -12.75 4.67
C GLY A 67 4.23 -11.37 4.76
N ILE A 68 4.16 -10.84 5.96
CA ILE A 68 3.55 -9.54 6.26
C ILE A 68 4.39 -8.79 7.30
N THR A 69 4.17 -7.48 7.43
CA THR A 69 4.85 -6.71 8.47
C THR A 69 4.35 -7.06 9.87
N GLU A 70 5.20 -6.82 10.88
CA GLU A 70 4.84 -6.95 12.30
C GLU A 70 3.61 -6.12 12.64
N HIS A 71 3.53 -4.89 12.11
CA HIS A 71 2.39 -4.01 12.32
C HIS A 71 1.08 -4.63 11.82
N THR A 72 1.07 -5.24 10.64
CA THR A 72 -0.11 -5.94 10.11
C THR A 72 -0.44 -7.17 10.97
N LYS A 73 0.57 -7.94 11.37
CA LYS A 73 0.42 -9.14 12.19
C LYS A 73 -0.19 -8.86 13.56
N THR A 74 0.10 -7.72 14.18
CA THR A 74 -0.44 -7.33 15.48
C THR A 74 -1.91 -6.91 15.42
N ARG A 75 -2.42 -6.55 14.23
CA ARG A 75 -3.82 -6.17 14.00
C ARG A 75 -4.73 -7.38 13.78
N LYS A 76 -4.71 -8.33 14.71
CA LYS A 76 -5.46 -9.60 14.59
C LYS A 76 -6.96 -9.44 14.41
N ALA A 77 -7.56 -8.40 14.99
CA ALA A 77 -8.99 -8.12 14.83
C ALA A 77 -9.34 -7.68 13.40
N GLN A 78 -8.41 -6.97 12.73
CA GLN A 78 -8.61 -6.49 11.35
C GLN A 78 -8.19 -7.55 10.31
N PHE A 79 -7.14 -8.32 10.60
CA PHE A 79 -6.52 -9.26 9.69
C PHE A 79 -6.33 -10.65 10.33
N PRO A 80 -7.42 -11.30 10.77
CA PRO A 80 -7.33 -12.60 11.44
C PRO A 80 -6.73 -13.69 10.53
N GLU A 81 -6.99 -13.62 9.23
CA GLU A 81 -6.59 -14.64 8.25
C GLU A 81 -5.06 -14.71 8.08
N VAL A 82 -4.38 -13.56 8.19
CA VAL A 82 -2.92 -13.46 7.97
C VAL A 82 -2.12 -13.39 9.27
N ALA A 83 -2.77 -13.37 10.43
CA ALA A 83 -2.08 -13.25 11.72
C ALA A 83 -1.06 -14.38 12.01
N ARG A 84 -1.18 -15.52 11.33
CA ARG A 84 -0.28 -16.67 11.46
C ARG A 84 0.92 -16.61 10.51
N LEU A 85 0.91 -15.73 9.51
CA LEU A 85 2.00 -15.61 8.56
C LEU A 85 3.30 -15.13 9.25
N PRO A 86 4.47 -15.47 8.71
CA PRO A 86 5.74 -14.92 9.16
C PRO A 86 5.75 -13.39 9.14
N SER A 87 6.40 -12.80 10.16
CA SER A 87 6.68 -11.37 10.14
C SER A 87 7.98 -11.11 9.39
N VAL A 88 7.95 -10.22 8.42
CA VAL A 88 9.12 -9.75 7.69
C VAL A 88 9.70 -8.46 8.29
N GLY A 89 9.45 -8.20 9.57
CA GLY A 89 9.91 -6.98 10.25
C GLY A 89 8.94 -5.81 10.08
N ARG A 90 9.47 -4.60 10.19
CA ARG A 90 8.69 -3.35 10.04
C ARG A 90 8.67 -2.92 8.57
N GLY A 91 7.59 -2.29 8.12
CA GLY A 91 7.43 -1.90 6.72
C GLY A 91 8.54 -0.98 6.18
N PHE A 92 9.14 -0.15 7.04
CA PHE A 92 10.26 0.74 6.71
C PHE A 92 11.64 0.17 7.09
N MET A 93 11.68 -0.96 7.82
CA MET A 93 12.88 -1.71 8.19
C MET A 93 12.58 -3.22 8.05
N PRO A 94 12.46 -3.73 6.81
CA PRO A 94 12.20 -5.14 6.59
C PRO A 94 13.44 -6.00 6.93
N ASN A 95 13.19 -7.25 7.29
CA ASN A 95 14.22 -8.25 7.46
C ASN A 95 14.47 -8.96 6.13
N PHE A 96 15.54 -8.62 5.45
CA PHE A 96 15.90 -9.15 4.12
C PHE A 96 16.16 -10.64 4.13
N GLU A 97 16.73 -11.19 5.20
CA GLU A 97 17.02 -12.62 5.34
C GLU A 97 15.71 -13.43 5.38
N VAL A 98 14.76 -13.00 6.22
CA VAL A 98 13.43 -13.64 6.30
C VAL A 98 12.70 -13.53 4.96
N ILE A 99 12.77 -12.38 4.28
CA ILE A 99 12.16 -12.21 2.96
C ILE A 99 12.78 -13.19 1.95
N ALA A 100 14.11 -13.30 1.92
CA ALA A 100 14.81 -14.20 1.01
C ALA A 100 14.46 -15.67 1.28
N GLU A 101 14.35 -16.09 2.55
CA GLU A 101 13.91 -17.43 2.93
C GLU A 101 12.49 -17.74 2.46
N LEU A 102 11.61 -16.76 2.50
CA LEU A 102 10.23 -16.90 2.02
C LEU A 102 10.12 -17.04 0.51
N ARG A 103 11.17 -16.70 -0.25
CA ARG A 103 11.22 -16.77 -1.73
C ARG A 103 9.95 -16.23 -2.37
N PRO A 104 9.57 -14.97 -2.15
CA PRO A 104 8.41 -14.39 -2.81
C PRO A 104 8.71 -14.15 -4.30
N ASP A 105 7.67 -14.22 -5.12
CA ASP A 105 7.73 -13.80 -6.53
C ASP A 105 7.77 -12.28 -6.63
N VAL A 106 7.06 -11.59 -5.71
CA VAL A 106 6.97 -10.14 -5.67
C VAL A 106 6.78 -9.63 -4.24
N ILE A 107 7.37 -8.47 -3.97
CA ILE A 107 7.18 -7.70 -2.76
C ILE A 107 6.35 -6.47 -3.10
N LEU A 108 5.27 -6.24 -2.34
CA LEU A 108 4.51 -4.99 -2.36
C LEU A 108 5.11 -4.04 -1.33
N ALA A 109 5.61 -2.90 -1.78
CA ALA A 109 6.16 -1.85 -0.95
C ALA A 109 5.45 -0.52 -1.21
N TRP A 110 5.48 0.38 -0.22
CA TRP A 110 5.05 1.76 -0.46
C TRP A 110 5.96 2.47 -1.47
N LYS A 111 5.43 3.54 -2.07
CA LYS A 111 6.12 4.34 -3.07
C LYS A 111 7.53 4.73 -2.66
N THR A 112 7.74 5.17 -1.43
CA THR A 112 9.01 5.71 -0.95
C THR A 112 9.64 4.94 0.23
N ASN A 113 8.91 3.98 0.80
CA ASN A 113 9.37 3.21 1.96
C ASN A 113 9.23 1.70 1.77
N PRO A 114 10.24 0.93 2.16
CA PRO A 114 11.57 1.35 2.53
C PRO A 114 12.29 2.01 1.35
N GLY A 115 13.44 2.65 1.58
CA GLY A 115 14.23 3.28 0.51
C GLY A 115 14.75 2.30 -0.56
N PRO A 116 15.57 2.75 -1.51
CA PRO A 116 16.03 1.95 -2.67
C PRO A 116 16.94 0.78 -2.28
N GLU A 117 17.25 0.65 -1.00
CA GLU A 117 17.96 -0.53 -0.46
C GLU A 117 17.15 -1.80 -0.66
N LEU A 118 15.83 -1.72 -0.69
CA LEU A 118 14.95 -2.87 -0.90
C LEU A 118 15.24 -3.54 -2.24
N GLU A 119 15.32 -2.77 -3.31
CA GLU A 119 15.64 -3.27 -4.65
C GLU A 119 17.08 -3.79 -4.70
N ARG A 120 18.04 -3.03 -4.19
CA ARG A 120 19.45 -3.42 -4.20
C ARG A 120 19.72 -4.78 -3.56
N GLN A 121 18.98 -5.11 -2.51
CA GLN A 121 19.15 -6.37 -1.78
C GLN A 121 18.38 -7.55 -2.40
N LEU A 122 17.22 -7.29 -2.99
CA LEU A 122 16.29 -8.36 -3.32
C LEU A 122 16.17 -8.65 -4.82
N GLU A 123 16.31 -7.65 -5.71
CA GLU A 123 16.29 -7.87 -7.16
C GLU A 123 17.42 -8.79 -7.65
N PRO A 124 18.66 -8.73 -7.11
CA PRO A 124 19.70 -9.70 -7.46
C PRO A 124 19.37 -11.15 -7.09
N LEU A 125 18.41 -11.37 -6.19
CA LEU A 125 17.91 -12.69 -5.80
C LEU A 125 16.74 -13.16 -6.68
N GLY A 126 16.37 -12.38 -7.70
CA GLY A 126 15.22 -12.65 -8.58
C GLY A 126 13.87 -12.31 -7.97
N ILE A 127 13.83 -11.51 -6.90
CA ILE A 127 12.62 -11.09 -6.22
C ILE A 127 12.19 -9.71 -6.73
N ALA A 128 11.05 -9.63 -7.41
CA ALA A 128 10.54 -8.37 -7.94
C ALA A 128 10.05 -7.44 -6.81
N VAL A 129 10.31 -6.14 -6.96
CA VAL A 129 9.83 -5.11 -6.01
C VAL A 129 8.84 -4.19 -6.74
N LEU A 130 7.57 -4.31 -6.39
CA LEU A 130 6.47 -3.50 -6.92
C LEU A 130 6.07 -2.44 -5.90
N ARG A 131 6.26 -1.18 -6.26
CA ARG A 131 5.90 -0.04 -5.39
C ARG A 131 4.53 0.49 -5.76
N LEU A 132 3.58 0.32 -4.86
CA LEU A 132 2.21 0.86 -4.96
C LEU A 132 1.87 1.59 -3.67
N ASP A 133 1.28 2.78 -3.78
CA ASP A 133 0.89 3.57 -2.60
C ASP A 133 -0.34 2.96 -1.91
N LEU A 134 -1.36 2.60 -2.71
CA LEU A 134 -2.62 1.95 -2.26
C LEU A 134 -3.34 2.70 -1.13
N THR A 135 -3.14 4.02 -1.05
CA THR A 135 -3.73 4.88 0.00
C THR A 135 -4.37 6.15 -0.53
N GLU A 136 -4.04 6.59 -1.74
CA GLU A 136 -4.61 7.78 -2.36
C GLU A 136 -5.91 7.42 -3.11
N PRO A 137 -7.10 7.91 -2.68
CA PRO A 137 -8.38 7.54 -3.30
C PRO A 137 -8.42 7.73 -4.81
N GLY A 138 -7.80 8.79 -5.33
CA GLY A 138 -7.76 9.09 -6.76
C GLY A 138 -6.89 8.14 -7.59
N LYS A 139 -5.90 7.48 -6.99
CA LYS A 139 -4.97 6.56 -7.66
C LYS A 139 -5.28 5.10 -7.37
N LEU A 140 -5.95 4.84 -6.26
CA LEU A 140 -6.24 3.49 -5.78
C LEU A 140 -6.89 2.57 -6.85
N PRO A 141 -7.84 3.04 -7.69
CA PRO A 141 -8.42 2.20 -8.73
C PRO A 141 -7.40 1.69 -9.76
N GLU A 142 -6.44 2.52 -10.14
CA GLU A 142 -5.39 2.16 -11.09
C GLU A 142 -4.37 1.22 -10.45
N GLU A 143 -3.89 1.55 -9.26
CA GLU A 143 -2.93 0.73 -8.53
C GLU A 143 -3.51 -0.66 -8.18
N MET A 144 -4.79 -0.74 -7.82
CA MET A 144 -5.47 -2.03 -7.63
C MET A 144 -5.57 -2.82 -8.95
N ARG A 145 -5.80 -2.17 -10.11
CA ARG A 145 -5.79 -2.85 -11.41
C ARG A 145 -4.41 -3.40 -11.74
N THR A 146 -3.36 -2.63 -11.47
CA THR A 146 -1.96 -3.08 -11.62
C THR A 146 -1.69 -4.30 -10.75
N LEU A 147 -2.05 -4.27 -9.47
CA LEU A 147 -1.90 -5.41 -8.58
C LEU A 147 -2.71 -6.63 -9.04
N ALA A 148 -3.96 -6.41 -9.45
CA ALA A 148 -4.82 -7.48 -9.94
C ALA A 148 -4.29 -8.16 -11.21
N SER A 149 -3.63 -7.40 -12.11
CA SER A 149 -3.10 -7.92 -13.36
C SER A 149 -2.03 -9.00 -13.15
N ILE A 150 -1.23 -8.88 -12.10
CA ILE A 150 -0.19 -9.86 -11.74
C ILE A 150 -0.73 -11.03 -10.91
N LEU A 151 -1.85 -10.83 -10.20
CA LEU A 151 -2.48 -11.87 -9.37
C LEU A 151 -3.47 -12.76 -10.16
N GLY A 152 -3.72 -12.44 -11.42
CA GLY A 152 -4.48 -13.26 -12.35
C GLY A 152 -5.95 -12.87 -12.56
N PRO A 153 -6.64 -13.62 -13.44
CA PRO A 153 -7.97 -13.22 -13.95
C PRO A 153 -9.05 -13.09 -12.85
N GLU A 154 -9.01 -13.95 -11.83
CA GLU A 154 -10.00 -13.86 -10.75
C GLU A 154 -9.78 -12.57 -9.91
N ALA A 155 -8.53 -12.20 -9.62
CA ALA A 155 -8.22 -10.94 -8.95
C ALA A 155 -8.72 -9.72 -9.76
N GLN A 156 -8.56 -9.75 -11.09
CA GLN A 156 -9.07 -8.70 -11.98
C GLN A 156 -10.60 -8.60 -11.92
N LYS A 157 -11.29 -9.75 -11.96
CA LYS A 157 -12.76 -9.81 -11.85
C LYS A 157 -13.26 -9.25 -10.51
N ARG A 158 -12.61 -9.64 -9.39
CA ARG A 158 -12.96 -9.14 -8.05
C ARG A 158 -12.71 -7.64 -7.92
N THR A 159 -11.59 -7.17 -8.44
CA THR A 159 -11.26 -5.73 -8.45
C THR A 159 -12.30 -4.94 -9.23
N LYS A 160 -12.72 -5.41 -10.40
CA LYS A 160 -13.77 -4.77 -11.20
C LYS A 160 -15.09 -4.71 -10.43
N ALA A 161 -15.54 -5.82 -9.87
CA ALA A 161 -16.79 -5.89 -9.10
C ALA A 161 -16.77 -4.97 -7.87
N TYR A 162 -15.63 -4.89 -7.17
CA TYR A 162 -15.44 -3.98 -6.06
C TYR A 162 -15.61 -2.50 -6.48
N TRP A 163 -14.97 -2.08 -7.58
CA TRP A 163 -15.08 -0.70 -8.04
C TRP A 163 -16.45 -0.36 -8.63
N GLU A 164 -17.16 -1.30 -9.23
CA GLU A 164 -18.56 -1.14 -9.62
C GLU A 164 -19.46 -0.94 -8.39
N TRP A 165 -19.21 -1.68 -7.32
CA TRP A 165 -19.88 -1.51 -6.04
C TRP A 165 -19.59 -0.13 -5.43
N VAL A 166 -18.32 0.28 -5.35
CA VAL A 166 -17.92 1.61 -4.85
C VAL A 166 -18.59 2.72 -5.67
N ALA A 167 -18.58 2.63 -7.01
CA ALA A 167 -19.17 3.63 -7.89
C ALA A 167 -20.67 3.81 -7.63
N ARG A 168 -21.42 2.72 -7.47
CA ARG A 168 -22.86 2.80 -7.15
C ARG A 168 -23.13 3.52 -5.83
N TRP A 169 -22.37 3.21 -4.79
CA TRP A 169 -22.55 3.89 -3.50
C TRP A 169 -22.13 5.35 -3.55
N THR A 170 -21.02 5.65 -4.21
CA THR A 170 -20.56 7.04 -4.39
C THR A 170 -21.61 7.85 -5.14
N GLU A 171 -22.19 7.31 -6.21
CA GLU A 171 -23.26 7.98 -6.96
C GLU A 171 -24.51 8.24 -6.09
N GLN A 172 -24.92 7.27 -5.28
CA GLN A 172 -26.06 7.46 -4.37
C GLN A 172 -25.79 8.52 -3.32
N ILE A 173 -24.58 8.53 -2.71
CA ILE A 173 -24.17 9.56 -1.76
C ILE A 173 -24.17 10.92 -2.43
N GLN A 174 -23.54 11.06 -3.60
CA GLN A 174 -23.47 12.33 -4.34
C GLN A 174 -24.85 12.88 -4.68
N LYS A 175 -25.78 12.03 -5.11
CA LYS A 175 -27.19 12.44 -5.36
C LYS A 175 -27.88 12.92 -4.09
N SER A 176 -27.65 12.25 -2.96
CA SER A 176 -28.28 12.60 -1.68
C SER A 176 -27.79 13.93 -1.11
N ILE A 177 -26.50 14.27 -1.33
CA ILE A 177 -25.87 15.50 -0.81
C ILE A 177 -25.95 16.69 -1.78
N ALA A 178 -26.28 16.46 -3.05
CA ALA A 178 -26.27 17.50 -4.10
C ALA A 178 -27.09 18.75 -3.76
N VAL A 179 -28.18 18.57 -3.03
CA VAL A 179 -29.13 19.63 -2.65
C VAL A 179 -28.96 20.10 -1.19
N GLN A 180 -28.02 19.53 -0.46
CA GLN A 180 -27.76 19.87 0.93
C GLN A 180 -26.69 20.96 1.06
N PRO A 181 -26.79 21.86 2.07
CA PRO A 181 -25.68 22.74 2.39
C PRO A 181 -24.43 21.91 2.72
N LYS A 182 -23.30 22.30 2.13
CA LYS A 182 -22.03 21.64 2.43
C LYS A 182 -21.52 22.05 3.81
N PRO A 183 -21.38 21.11 4.75
CA PRO A 183 -20.84 21.44 6.06
C PRO A 183 -19.35 21.81 5.96
N THR A 184 -18.90 22.68 6.88
CA THR A 184 -17.48 22.97 7.03
C THR A 184 -16.81 21.94 7.91
N VAL A 185 -15.68 21.41 7.46
CA VAL A 185 -14.97 20.31 8.11
C VAL A 185 -13.49 20.61 8.22
N LEU A 186 -12.88 20.25 9.35
CA LEU A 186 -11.44 20.04 9.48
C LEU A 186 -11.15 18.57 9.69
N ALA A 187 -10.16 18.06 8.95
CA ALA A 187 -9.70 16.69 9.05
C ALA A 187 -8.30 16.63 9.68
N GLU A 188 -8.16 15.87 10.76
CA GLU A 188 -6.93 15.75 11.54
C GLU A 188 -6.33 14.35 11.39
N HIS A 189 -5.01 14.29 11.19
CA HIS A 189 -4.24 13.06 11.24
C HIS A 189 -4.11 12.51 12.68
N PHE A 190 -3.31 11.44 12.85
CA PHE A 190 -3.11 10.79 14.16
C PHE A 190 -2.44 11.68 15.21
N THR A 191 -1.68 12.68 14.79
CA THR A 191 -1.03 13.66 15.68
C THR A 191 -2.02 14.79 15.95
N PRO A 192 -2.25 15.18 17.20
CA PRO A 192 -3.11 16.29 17.54
C PRO A 192 -2.77 17.56 16.77
N LEU A 193 -3.78 18.24 16.25
CA LEU A 193 -3.68 19.48 15.47
C LEU A 193 -2.81 19.38 14.21
N ARG A 194 -2.56 18.16 13.73
CA ARG A 194 -1.94 17.95 12.43
C ARG A 194 -3.02 17.79 11.37
N ILE A 195 -3.34 18.88 10.70
CA ILE A 195 -4.46 18.98 9.77
C ILE A 195 -4.10 18.33 8.42
N ALA A 196 -5.07 17.61 7.87
CA ALA A 196 -5.00 17.00 6.55
C ALA A 196 -5.39 18.02 5.48
N GLY A 197 -4.47 18.35 4.59
CA GLY A 197 -4.67 19.26 3.48
C GLY A 197 -4.73 18.58 2.12
N PRO A 198 -4.81 19.36 1.03
CA PRO A 198 -4.91 18.87 -0.34
C PRO A 198 -3.86 17.80 -0.69
N GLY A 199 -4.31 16.73 -1.35
CA GLY A 199 -3.49 15.59 -1.72
C GLY A 199 -3.23 14.57 -0.60
N SER A 200 -3.92 14.70 0.55
CA SER A 200 -3.98 13.63 1.54
C SER A 200 -5.28 12.83 1.40
N GLY A 201 -5.22 11.50 1.63
CA GLY A 201 -6.39 10.65 1.49
C GLY A 201 -7.55 11.05 2.42
N LEU A 202 -7.26 11.54 3.63
CA LEU A 202 -8.31 11.99 4.55
C LEU A 202 -9.00 13.27 4.07
N TYR A 203 -8.24 14.22 3.50
CA TYR A 203 -8.81 15.39 2.85
C TYR A 203 -9.70 14.99 1.67
N ASP A 204 -9.20 14.13 0.77
CA ASP A 204 -9.94 13.67 -0.40
C ASP A 204 -11.26 13.00 -0.01
N LEU A 205 -11.25 12.18 1.06
CA LEU A 205 -12.46 11.52 1.58
C LEU A 205 -13.50 12.54 2.09
N THR A 206 -13.08 13.63 2.75
CA THR A 206 -14.02 14.68 3.19
C THR A 206 -14.64 15.42 2.02
N GLN A 207 -13.87 15.68 0.96
CA GLN A 207 -14.37 16.27 -0.28
C GLN A 207 -15.36 15.35 -1.00
N MET A 208 -15.03 14.07 -1.11
CA MET A 208 -15.91 13.06 -1.69
C MET A 208 -17.22 12.92 -0.91
N ALA A 209 -17.21 13.13 0.40
CA ALA A 209 -18.38 13.17 1.25
C ALA A 209 -19.21 14.47 1.12
N GLY A 210 -18.79 15.42 0.27
CA GLY A 210 -19.50 16.66 0.01
C GLY A 210 -19.30 17.77 1.04
N ALA A 211 -18.24 17.70 1.83
CA ALA A 211 -17.90 18.74 2.80
C ALA A 211 -17.03 19.84 2.18
N ASN A 212 -17.09 21.05 2.75
CA ASN A 212 -16.11 22.11 2.54
C ASN A 212 -14.98 21.91 3.54
N ASN A 213 -13.82 21.47 3.09
CA ASN A 213 -12.67 21.31 3.97
C ASN A 213 -12.01 22.67 4.20
N LEU A 214 -11.92 23.10 5.46
CA LEU A 214 -11.37 24.41 5.84
C LEU A 214 -9.83 24.47 5.73
N ALA A 215 -9.19 23.40 5.26
CA ALA A 215 -7.77 23.32 4.96
C ALA A 215 -7.46 23.44 3.45
N ASP A 216 -8.39 23.90 2.62
CA ASP A 216 -8.20 24.05 1.18
C ASP A 216 -7.07 25.02 0.83
N ASP A 217 -6.88 26.05 1.67
CA ASP A 217 -5.90 27.14 1.48
C ASP A 217 -4.49 26.78 1.92
N ILE A 218 -4.26 25.68 2.64
CA ILE A 218 -2.92 25.37 3.15
C ILE A 218 -1.93 24.88 2.08
N GLY A 219 -2.41 24.47 0.91
CA GLY A 219 -1.59 24.14 -0.27
C GLY A 219 -0.63 22.95 -0.13
N ILE A 220 -0.62 22.26 1.02
CA ILE A 220 0.25 21.11 1.32
C ILE A 220 -0.54 19.97 1.94
N ARG A 221 -0.02 18.75 1.81
CA ARG A 221 -0.70 17.51 2.29
C ARG A 221 -1.03 17.50 3.79
N SER A 222 -0.24 18.20 4.59
CA SER A 222 -0.42 18.22 6.04
C SER A 222 0.32 19.38 6.67
N MET A 223 -0.30 20.03 7.63
CA MET A 223 0.26 21.14 8.39
C MET A 223 0.01 20.95 9.88
N GLN A 224 0.99 21.27 10.71
CA GLN A 224 0.80 21.41 12.15
C GLN A 224 0.26 22.81 12.41
N VAL A 225 -0.86 22.89 13.11
CA VAL A 225 -1.51 24.15 13.51
C VAL A 225 -1.61 24.24 15.02
N ASP A 226 -1.99 25.40 15.52
CA ASP A 226 -2.41 25.61 16.90
C ASP A 226 -3.94 25.62 17.05
N SER A 227 -4.42 25.70 18.26
CA SER A 227 -5.84 25.69 18.55
C SER A 227 -6.52 26.99 18.09
N GLU A 228 -5.83 28.12 18.14
CA GLU A 228 -6.34 29.43 17.67
C GLU A 228 -6.67 29.36 16.18
N TRP A 229 -5.79 28.80 15.38
CA TRP A 229 -6.01 28.59 13.94
C TRP A 229 -7.27 27.75 13.65
N VAL A 230 -7.54 26.72 14.49
CA VAL A 230 -8.75 25.88 14.37
C VAL A 230 -10.00 26.66 14.77
N LEU A 231 -9.92 27.41 15.89
CA LEU A 231 -11.05 28.20 16.39
C LEU A 231 -11.44 29.33 15.43
N GLU A 232 -10.47 30.03 14.84
CA GLU A 232 -10.72 31.07 13.85
C GLU A 232 -11.50 30.55 12.64
N ARG A 233 -11.23 29.31 12.21
CA ARG A 233 -11.92 28.67 11.09
C ARG A 233 -13.29 28.13 11.44
N ASN A 234 -13.59 27.98 12.72
CA ASN A 234 -14.86 27.56 13.26
C ASN A 234 -15.54 26.40 12.50
N PRO A 235 -14.90 25.20 12.45
CA PRO A 235 -15.45 24.06 11.74
C PRO A 235 -16.75 23.56 12.37
N GLN A 236 -17.73 23.20 11.56
CA GLN A 236 -18.95 22.53 12.04
C GLN A 236 -18.66 21.09 12.49
N PHE A 237 -17.69 20.44 11.82
CA PHE A 237 -17.26 19.08 12.15
C PHE A 237 -15.74 18.98 12.18
N PHE A 238 -15.28 18.19 13.14
CA PHE A 238 -13.88 17.84 13.28
C PHE A 238 -13.72 16.32 13.10
N VAL A 239 -13.06 15.92 12.01
CA VAL A 239 -12.85 14.51 11.66
C VAL A 239 -11.44 14.11 12.03
N LYS A 240 -11.29 13.15 12.93
CA LYS A 240 -9.99 12.73 13.45
C LYS A 240 -9.64 11.30 13.04
N SER A 241 -8.43 11.10 12.53
CA SER A 241 -7.84 9.76 12.39
C SER A 241 -7.37 9.23 13.74
N ILE A 242 -7.76 8.01 14.07
CA ILE A 242 -7.30 7.34 15.28
C ILE A 242 -6.55 6.04 14.94
N LEU A 243 -5.52 5.72 15.73
CA LEU A 243 -4.78 4.47 15.61
C LEU A 243 -5.38 3.43 16.55
N LEU A 244 -6.16 2.52 16.02
CA LEU A 244 -6.66 1.38 16.79
C LEU A 244 -5.50 0.48 17.23
N GLY A 245 -5.39 0.23 18.55
CA GLY A 245 -4.49 -0.78 19.11
C GLY A 245 -3.33 -0.29 19.96
N LYS A 246 -3.02 1.02 20.01
CA LYS A 246 -2.03 1.59 20.96
C LYS A 246 -2.62 2.61 21.94
N ARG A 247 -3.74 3.22 21.58
CA ARG A 247 -4.53 4.12 22.44
C ARG A 247 -5.99 3.79 22.19
N ASN A 248 -6.84 4.00 23.17
CA ASN A 248 -8.28 3.92 22.93
C ASN A 248 -8.73 5.22 22.25
N ALA A 249 -9.78 5.13 21.43
CA ALA A 249 -10.35 6.28 20.73
C ALA A 249 -10.77 7.41 21.71
N GLU A 250 -11.18 7.06 22.91
CA GLU A 250 -11.56 7.98 23.97
C GLU A 250 -10.38 8.84 24.45
N GLU A 251 -9.20 8.25 24.62
CA GLU A 251 -8.00 8.99 25.05
C GLU A 251 -7.53 9.97 23.98
N ASP A 252 -7.59 9.58 22.69
CA ASP A 252 -7.21 10.46 21.59
C ASP A 252 -8.23 11.59 21.40
N THR A 253 -9.53 11.32 21.55
CA THR A 253 -10.58 12.34 21.54
C THR A 253 -10.42 13.30 22.71
N ARG A 254 -10.22 12.78 23.94
CA ARG A 254 -10.01 13.60 25.14
C ARG A 254 -8.83 14.56 24.98
N ARG A 255 -7.71 14.12 24.44
CA ARG A 255 -6.54 14.99 24.20
C ARG A 255 -6.83 16.12 23.22
N THR A 256 -7.60 15.85 22.17
CA THR A 256 -8.01 16.90 21.24
C THR A 256 -8.94 17.89 21.92
N ASP A 257 -9.93 17.40 22.68
CA ASP A 257 -10.85 18.27 23.45
C ASP A 257 -10.11 19.10 24.49
N GLU A 258 -9.16 18.52 25.22
CA GLU A 258 -8.32 19.24 26.19
C GLU A 258 -7.50 20.33 25.50
N CYS A 259 -6.92 20.04 24.33
CA CYS A 259 -6.17 21.02 23.56
C CYS A 259 -7.06 22.16 23.07
N LEU A 260 -8.26 21.87 22.58
CA LEU A 260 -9.22 22.90 22.15
C LEU A 260 -9.76 23.72 23.31
N ARG A 261 -10.03 23.10 24.48
CA ARG A 261 -10.52 23.81 25.67
C ARG A 261 -9.47 24.74 26.29
N SER A 262 -8.17 24.37 26.23
CA SER A 262 -7.10 25.21 26.78
C SER A 262 -6.94 26.56 26.07
N VAL A 263 -7.63 26.79 24.96
CA VAL A 263 -7.66 28.06 24.23
C VAL A 263 -8.93 28.85 24.51
N LEU A 264 -9.97 28.20 25.06
CA LEU A 264 -11.23 28.85 25.43
C LEU A 264 -11.22 29.41 26.87
N GLU A 265 -10.23 29.03 27.69
CA GLU A 265 -9.92 29.54 29.04
C GLU A 265 -8.83 30.64 28.95
#